data_80ebcc1982face65b453d7d2d6895839
#
_entry.id   80ebcc1982face65b453d7d2d6895839
#
_cell.length_a   1.000
_cell.length_b   1.000
_cell.length_c   1.000
_cell.angle_alpha   90.00
_cell.angle_beta   90.00
_cell.angle_gamma   90.00
#
_symmetry.space_group_name_H-M   'P 1'
#
loop_
_entity.id
_entity.type
_entity.pdbx_description
1 polymer ?
#
loop_
_entity_poly.entity_id
_entity_poly.type
_entity_poly.pdbx_seq_one_letter_code
_entity_poly.pdbx_strand_id
1 'polypeptide(L)'
;MLEGIQLNPHQRQITDEFRLEVYIRIMRNLLEDDESISADSWLNRATLIIHKSTDASLNLNFAMCQARILDAKRQFLNACSKYHFLSFSNLVAEADKLQCLSAAMTCAILAPAGPLRSRSLATLYKDERAPQLHSDYALLEKMYLDRLLSPKEVEEFAARLRPHQKALQSDGTTVLSKAVIEHNLLAASRLYNNISVEELGVLLGLSGEKAEEYAARMIEQKRMNGQIDQIDGLIYFESGGSGGAGGVVVGRQIRKWDENVAALALEVENITSMLQNEYPVCSSIFPFF
;
A
#
# COMPACT_ATOMS: atom_id res chain seq x y z
N MET A 1 7.27 31.32 18.38
CA MET A 1 7.96 32.57 18.00
C MET A 1 8.07 32.78 16.49
N LEU A 2 8.48 31.78 15.69
CA LEU A 2 8.63 31.98 14.24
C LEU A 2 7.30 32.19 13.50
N GLU A 3 6.20 31.68 13.98
CA GLU A 3 4.85 31.83 13.39
C GLU A 3 4.30 33.26 13.43
N GLY A 4 4.79 34.08 14.36
CA GLY A 4 4.41 35.51 14.49
C GLY A 4 5.08 36.43 13.47
N ILE A 5 5.99 35.92 12.64
CA ILE A 5 6.66 36.71 11.62
C ILE A 5 5.70 36.92 10.44
N GLN A 6 5.27 38.16 10.23
CA GLN A 6 4.48 38.52 9.05
C GLN A 6 5.36 38.47 7.80
N LEU A 7 5.32 37.35 7.06
CA LEU A 7 6.10 37.13 5.84
C LEU A 7 5.47 37.72 4.57
N ASN A 8 4.29 38.34 4.69
CA ASN A 8 3.60 39.05 3.61
C ASN A 8 3.42 40.55 3.91
N PRO A 9 4.45 41.32 4.15
CA PRO A 9 4.29 42.74 4.36
C PRO A 9 4.30 43.48 3.02
N HIS A 10 3.33 44.35 2.84
CA HIS A 10 3.34 45.33 1.73
C HIS A 10 4.53 46.30 1.78
N GLN A 11 5.33 46.28 2.88
CA GLN A 11 6.38 47.26 3.14
C GLN A 11 7.82 46.73 3.03
N ARG A 12 8.06 45.42 2.92
CA ARG A 12 9.42 44.86 2.78
C ARG A 12 9.46 43.88 1.62
N GLN A 13 10.39 44.07 0.69
CA GLN A 13 10.70 43.05 -0.32
C GLN A 13 11.47 41.90 0.32
N ILE A 14 10.75 40.88 0.74
CA ILE A 14 11.32 39.64 1.23
C ILE A 14 11.51 38.73 0.04
N THR A 15 12.72 38.18 -0.14
CA THR A 15 13.01 37.24 -1.22
C THR A 15 12.25 35.94 -1.00
N ASP A 16 11.81 35.29 -2.08
CA ASP A 16 11.09 34.00 -2.00
C ASP A 16 11.97 32.93 -1.36
N GLU A 17 13.28 32.98 -1.53
CA GLU A 17 14.23 32.06 -0.88
C GLU A 17 14.24 32.20 0.65
N PHE A 18 14.26 33.43 1.16
CA PHE A 18 14.17 33.66 2.61
C PHE A 18 12.83 33.20 3.20
N ARG A 19 11.73 33.39 2.47
CA ARG A 19 10.42 32.85 2.90
C ARG A 19 10.44 31.34 2.98
N LEU A 20 11.01 30.70 1.95
CA LEU A 20 11.14 29.25 1.92
C LEU A 20 11.98 28.70 3.07
N GLU A 21 13.12 29.38 3.37
CA GLU A 21 13.97 29.03 4.50
C GLU A 21 13.23 29.09 5.82
N VAL A 22 12.46 30.17 6.04
CA VAL A 22 11.65 30.32 7.26
C VAL A 22 10.57 29.24 7.34
N TYR A 23 9.88 28.93 6.24
CA TYR A 23 8.87 27.88 6.22
C TYR A 23 9.47 26.50 6.53
N ILE A 24 10.64 26.18 5.98
CA ILE A 24 11.35 24.93 6.27
C ILE A 24 11.75 24.86 7.75
N ARG A 25 12.23 25.95 8.36
CA ARG A 25 12.57 26.00 9.79
C ARG A 25 11.34 25.78 10.67
N ILE A 26 10.20 26.39 10.32
CA ILE A 26 8.93 26.19 11.02
C ILE A 26 8.50 24.73 10.92
N MET A 27 8.50 24.15 9.71
CA MET A 27 8.13 22.76 9.50
C MET A 27 9.01 21.79 10.30
N ARG A 28 10.33 22.04 10.36
CA ARG A 28 11.25 21.20 11.13
C ARG A 28 10.92 21.24 12.61
N ASN A 29 10.71 22.40 13.18
CA ASN A 29 10.36 22.54 14.60
C ASN A 29 9.02 21.86 14.92
N LEU A 30 7.99 22.07 14.08
CA LEU A 30 6.68 21.41 14.25
C LEU A 30 6.77 19.87 14.14
N LEU A 31 7.65 19.37 13.28
CA LEU A 31 7.88 17.92 13.16
C LEU A 31 8.69 17.34 14.33
N GLU A 32 9.45 18.13 15.05
CA GLU A 32 10.11 17.73 16.31
C GLU A 32 9.13 17.72 17.48
N ASP A 33 8.11 18.59 17.43
CA ASP A 33 7.01 18.65 18.39
C ASP A 33 5.87 17.66 18.05
N ASP A 34 6.05 16.77 17.05
CA ASP A 34 5.05 15.81 16.54
C ASP A 34 3.76 16.46 15.98
N GLU A 35 3.74 17.78 15.73
CA GLU A 35 2.63 18.51 15.14
C GLU A 35 2.59 18.40 13.60
N SER A 36 2.33 17.20 13.08
CA SER A 36 2.33 16.93 11.65
C SER A 36 1.24 17.66 10.86
N ILE A 37 0.08 17.95 11.47
CA ILE A 37 -1.04 18.65 10.82
C ILE A 37 -0.68 20.12 10.58
N SER A 38 -0.11 20.78 11.59
CA SER A 38 0.36 22.15 11.47
C SER A 38 1.50 22.24 10.44
N ALA A 39 2.44 21.31 10.48
CA ALA A 39 3.54 21.23 9.53
C ALA A 39 3.06 21.09 8.07
N ASP A 40 1.98 20.33 7.82
CA ASP A 40 1.40 20.17 6.48
C ASP A 40 0.85 21.49 5.91
N SER A 41 0.26 22.33 6.72
CA SER A 41 -0.22 23.63 6.29
C SER A 41 0.93 24.52 5.76
N TRP A 42 2.08 24.44 6.41
CA TRP A 42 3.30 25.15 5.98
C TRP A 42 3.93 24.49 4.75
N LEU A 43 3.87 23.16 4.63
CA LEU A 43 4.30 22.45 3.44
C LEU A 43 3.55 22.92 2.19
N ASN A 44 2.22 23.05 2.30
CA ASN A 44 1.39 23.52 1.19
C ASN A 44 1.77 24.95 0.74
N ARG A 45 2.07 25.85 1.70
CA ARG A 45 2.57 27.19 1.41
C ARG A 45 3.96 27.17 0.75
N ALA A 46 4.86 26.34 1.26
CA ALA A 46 6.21 26.20 0.71
C ALA A 46 6.21 25.60 -0.69
N THR A 47 5.29 24.69 -0.99
CA THR A 47 5.14 24.06 -2.32
C THR A 47 4.85 25.08 -3.42
N LEU A 48 4.18 26.19 -3.11
CA LEU A 48 3.88 27.25 -4.07
C LEU A 48 5.13 28.06 -4.48
N ILE A 49 6.17 28.02 -3.66
CA ILE A 49 7.36 28.88 -3.81
C ILE A 49 8.60 28.08 -4.22
N ILE A 50 8.63 26.76 -3.88
CA ILE A 50 9.81 25.90 -4.05
C ILE A 50 10.40 25.91 -5.46
N HIS A 51 9.56 25.97 -6.51
CA HIS A 51 10.00 25.97 -7.90
C HIS A 51 10.71 27.25 -8.32
N LYS A 52 10.68 28.31 -7.51
CA LYS A 52 11.43 29.55 -7.75
C LYS A 52 12.82 29.50 -7.10
N SER A 53 13.06 28.55 -6.19
CA SER A 53 14.35 28.43 -5.53
C SER A 53 15.34 27.65 -6.37
N THR A 54 16.52 28.22 -6.53
CA THR A 54 17.66 27.57 -7.19
C THR A 54 18.63 26.90 -6.22
N ASP A 55 18.44 27.13 -4.91
CA ASP A 55 19.29 26.55 -3.86
C ASP A 55 18.97 25.07 -3.65
N ALA A 56 19.93 24.22 -4.01
CA ALA A 56 19.83 22.77 -3.87
C ALA A 56 19.72 22.31 -2.40
N SER A 57 20.28 23.07 -1.45
CA SER A 57 20.22 22.73 -0.02
C SER A 57 18.82 22.97 0.55
N LEU A 58 18.16 24.05 0.15
CA LEU A 58 16.78 24.35 0.52
C LEU A 58 15.81 23.33 -0.08
N ASN A 59 16.00 22.95 -1.34
CA ASN A 59 15.20 21.92 -2.01
C ASN A 59 15.32 20.56 -1.31
N LEU A 60 16.52 20.20 -0.86
CA LEU A 60 16.76 18.96 -0.14
C LEU A 60 16.08 18.98 1.23
N ASN A 61 16.24 20.07 2.01
CA ASN A 61 15.61 20.22 3.31
C ASN A 61 14.07 20.20 3.19
N PHE A 62 13.53 20.82 2.16
CA PHE A 62 12.10 20.76 1.86
C PHE A 62 11.64 19.33 1.57
N ALA A 63 12.37 18.59 0.72
CA ALA A 63 12.04 17.21 0.39
C ALA A 63 12.11 16.28 1.62
N MET A 64 13.04 16.54 2.55
CA MET A 64 13.14 15.82 3.83
C MET A 64 11.92 16.11 4.72
N CYS A 65 11.51 17.37 4.86
CA CYS A 65 10.29 17.71 5.59
C CYS A 65 9.05 17.07 4.96
N GLN A 66 8.96 17.09 3.62
CA GLN A 66 7.88 16.44 2.89
C GLN A 66 7.82 14.94 3.16
N ALA A 67 8.96 14.24 3.14
CA ALA A 67 9.01 12.81 3.43
C ALA A 67 8.54 12.49 4.87
N ARG A 68 8.99 13.30 5.87
CA ARG A 68 8.57 13.14 7.27
C ARG A 68 7.07 13.40 7.47
N ILE A 69 6.51 14.41 6.79
CA ILE A 69 5.07 14.72 6.86
C ILE A 69 4.24 13.59 6.22
N LEU A 70 4.69 13.05 5.09
CA LEU A 70 4.03 11.91 4.45
C LEU A 70 4.05 10.65 5.33
N ASP A 71 5.17 10.39 6.02
CA ASP A 71 5.29 9.31 7.00
C ASP A 71 4.31 9.50 8.17
N ALA A 72 4.26 10.69 8.77
CA ALA A 72 3.32 11.03 9.83
C ALA A 72 1.85 10.92 9.39
N LYS A 73 1.54 11.26 8.14
CA LYS A 73 0.22 11.08 7.51
C LYS A 73 -0.10 9.64 7.13
N ARG A 74 0.80 8.69 7.40
CA ARG A 74 0.66 7.27 7.04
C ARG A 74 0.58 7.01 5.52
N GLN A 75 1.05 7.95 4.71
CA GLN A 75 1.21 7.76 3.27
C GLN A 75 2.56 7.08 2.98
N PHE A 76 2.73 5.88 3.51
CA PHE A 76 4.01 5.18 3.57
C PHE A 76 4.66 4.94 2.21
N LEU A 77 3.89 4.62 1.16
CA LEU A 77 4.46 4.40 -0.18
C LEU A 77 5.06 5.68 -0.77
N ASN A 78 4.37 6.82 -0.57
CA ASN A 78 4.86 8.11 -1.02
C ASN A 78 6.09 8.55 -0.20
N ALA A 79 6.04 8.34 1.12
CA ALA A 79 7.17 8.60 2.02
C ALA A 79 8.39 7.75 1.64
N CYS A 80 8.20 6.44 1.39
CA CYS A 80 9.23 5.51 0.93
C CYS A 80 9.93 6.03 -0.33
N SER A 81 9.17 6.41 -1.36
CA SER A 81 9.73 6.93 -2.61
C SER A 81 10.55 8.19 -2.40
N LYS A 82 10.09 9.10 -1.52
CA LYS A 82 10.81 10.34 -1.19
C LYS A 82 12.09 10.07 -0.40
N TYR A 83 12.04 9.23 0.63
CA TYR A 83 13.24 8.84 1.40
C TYR A 83 14.26 8.12 0.54
N HIS A 84 13.83 7.20 -0.32
CA HIS A 84 14.70 6.51 -1.24
C HIS A 84 15.37 7.47 -2.24
N PHE A 85 14.62 8.43 -2.81
CA PHE A 85 15.18 9.47 -3.66
C PHE A 85 16.23 10.32 -2.92
N LEU A 86 15.95 10.73 -1.68
CA LEU A 86 16.87 11.51 -0.85
C LEU A 86 18.17 10.75 -0.55
N SER A 87 18.12 9.43 -0.41
CA SER A 87 19.29 8.60 -0.15
C SER A 87 20.32 8.59 -1.29
N PHE A 88 19.96 9.02 -2.50
CA PHE A 88 20.86 9.15 -3.64
C PHE A 88 21.45 10.55 -3.79
N SER A 89 20.99 11.53 -3.01
CA SER A 89 21.48 12.89 -3.12
C SER A 89 22.96 13.01 -2.71
N ASN A 90 23.76 13.63 -3.55
CA ASN A 90 25.20 13.86 -3.26
C ASN A 90 25.44 14.93 -2.18
N LEU A 91 24.42 15.72 -1.86
CA LEU A 91 24.49 16.79 -0.84
C LEU A 91 24.31 16.26 0.58
N VAL A 92 23.90 15.01 0.73
CA VAL A 92 23.64 14.36 2.03
C VAL A 92 24.89 13.59 2.45
N ALA A 93 25.25 13.67 3.74
CA ALA A 93 26.33 12.86 4.31
C ALA A 93 25.99 11.35 4.22
N GLU A 94 27.00 10.49 4.07
CA GLU A 94 26.80 9.04 3.91
C GLU A 94 26.01 8.41 5.05
N ALA A 95 26.22 8.86 6.30
CA ALA A 95 25.47 8.40 7.45
C ALA A 95 23.97 8.74 7.33
N ASP A 96 23.64 9.94 6.85
CA ASP A 96 22.27 10.39 6.68
C ASP A 96 21.60 9.71 5.47
N LYS A 97 22.38 9.36 4.44
CA LYS A 97 21.88 8.54 3.31
C LYS A 97 21.40 7.17 3.78
N LEU A 98 22.16 6.53 4.66
CA LEU A 98 21.77 5.25 5.26
C LEU A 98 20.55 5.39 6.17
N GLN A 99 20.43 6.48 6.91
CA GLN A 99 19.22 6.75 7.72
C GLN A 99 18.00 6.96 6.82
N CYS A 100 18.14 7.69 5.71
CA CYS A 100 17.06 7.85 4.74
C CYS A 100 16.66 6.49 4.13
N LEU A 101 17.64 5.64 3.82
CA LEU A 101 17.37 4.30 3.30
C LEU A 101 16.64 3.42 4.33
N SER A 102 17.07 3.44 5.61
CA SER A 102 16.37 2.74 6.70
C SER A 102 14.94 3.24 6.87
N ALA A 103 14.73 4.57 6.81
CA ALA A 103 13.39 5.15 6.86
C ALA A 103 12.53 4.72 5.66
N ALA A 104 13.11 4.63 4.45
CA ALA A 104 12.42 4.13 3.27
C ALA A 104 12.01 2.66 3.42
N MET A 105 12.89 1.80 3.96
CA MET A 105 12.59 0.41 4.25
C MET A 105 11.46 0.28 5.28
N THR A 106 11.55 1.03 6.38
CA THR A 106 10.51 1.07 7.41
C THR A 106 9.15 1.46 6.82
N CYS A 107 9.09 2.50 6.00
CA CYS A 107 7.87 2.91 5.32
C CYS A 107 7.35 1.83 4.35
N ALA A 108 8.23 1.14 3.62
CA ALA A 108 7.84 0.06 2.72
C ALA A 108 7.24 -1.14 3.47
N ILE A 109 7.77 -1.47 4.65
CA ILE A 109 7.27 -2.54 5.53
C ILE A 109 5.89 -2.18 6.09
N LEU A 110 5.70 -0.94 6.54
CA LEU A 110 4.44 -0.45 7.10
C LEU A 110 3.33 -0.22 6.05
N ALA A 111 3.69 -0.18 4.78
CA ALA A 111 2.74 0.04 3.70
C ALA A 111 1.74 -1.14 3.57
N PRO A 112 0.50 -0.88 3.17
CA PRO A 112 -0.50 -1.92 2.96
C PRO A 112 -0.05 -2.90 1.85
N ALA A 113 -0.34 -4.18 2.02
CA ALA A 113 0.01 -5.21 1.05
C ALA A 113 -0.64 -4.93 -0.32
N GLY A 114 0.13 -5.08 -1.39
CA GLY A 114 -0.36 -4.81 -2.74
C GLY A 114 0.77 -4.66 -3.77
N PRO A 115 0.43 -4.52 -5.05
CA PRO A 115 1.42 -4.48 -6.13
C PRO A 115 2.37 -3.28 -6.05
N LEU A 116 1.90 -2.14 -5.52
CA LEU A 116 2.75 -0.96 -5.34
C LEU A 116 3.80 -1.19 -4.24
N ARG A 117 3.41 -1.84 -3.12
CA ARG A 117 4.35 -2.23 -2.07
C ARG A 117 5.39 -3.21 -2.60
N SER A 118 4.98 -4.23 -3.35
CA SER A 118 5.90 -5.22 -3.92
C SER A 118 6.94 -4.57 -4.84
N ARG A 119 6.56 -3.57 -5.62
CA ARG A 119 7.50 -2.79 -6.44
C ARG A 119 8.49 -2.00 -5.59
N SER A 120 8.00 -1.33 -4.54
CA SER A 120 8.87 -0.58 -3.62
C SER A 120 9.84 -1.50 -2.89
N LEU A 121 9.38 -2.66 -2.41
CA LEU A 121 10.24 -3.67 -1.79
C LEU A 121 11.30 -4.19 -2.77
N ALA A 122 10.92 -4.48 -4.03
CA ALA A 122 11.86 -4.91 -5.08
C ALA A 122 12.93 -3.85 -5.37
N THR A 123 12.55 -2.58 -5.38
CA THR A 123 13.50 -1.47 -5.62
C THR A 123 14.49 -1.35 -4.47
N LEU A 124 14.02 -1.43 -3.23
CA LEU A 124 14.88 -1.36 -2.04
C LEU A 124 15.75 -2.61 -1.87
N TYR A 125 15.24 -3.79 -2.21
CA TYR A 125 16.00 -5.04 -2.15
C TYR A 125 17.19 -5.05 -3.13
N LYS A 126 17.03 -4.42 -4.30
CA LYS A 126 18.08 -4.31 -5.32
C LYS A 126 19.12 -3.22 -5.02
N ASP A 127 18.93 -2.40 -4.00
CA ASP A 127 19.89 -1.37 -3.62
C ASP A 127 21.10 -2.02 -2.95
N GLU A 128 22.31 -1.82 -3.52
CA GLU A 128 23.57 -2.39 -3.03
C GLU A 128 23.92 -1.96 -1.60
N ARG A 129 23.36 -0.85 -1.13
CA ARG A 129 23.58 -0.31 0.22
C ARG A 129 22.67 -0.97 1.27
N ALA A 130 21.57 -1.59 0.82
CA ALA A 130 20.56 -2.19 1.68
C ALA A 130 21.13 -3.25 2.65
N PRO A 131 22.03 -4.16 2.24
CA PRO A 131 22.62 -5.15 3.14
C PRO A 131 23.42 -4.57 4.31
N GLN A 132 23.86 -3.31 4.25
CA GLN A 132 24.56 -2.64 5.36
C GLN A 132 23.63 -2.41 6.56
N LEU A 133 22.33 -2.37 6.33
CA LEU A 133 21.28 -2.21 7.35
C LEU A 133 20.74 -3.59 7.77
N HIS A 134 21.60 -4.45 8.29
CA HIS A 134 21.34 -5.87 8.55
C HIS A 134 19.96 -6.17 9.17
N SER A 135 19.54 -5.40 10.17
CA SER A 135 18.28 -5.65 10.89
C SER A 135 17.03 -5.32 10.09
N ASP A 136 17.07 -4.24 9.31
CA ASP A 136 15.93 -3.81 8.48
C ASP A 136 15.90 -4.61 7.18
N TYR A 137 17.09 -4.96 6.67
CA TYR A 137 17.23 -5.77 5.46
C TYR A 137 16.71 -7.18 5.63
N ALA A 138 16.97 -7.84 6.77
CA ALA A 138 16.47 -9.19 7.04
C ALA A 138 14.94 -9.29 6.97
N LEU A 139 14.24 -8.28 7.51
CA LEU A 139 12.79 -8.22 7.46
C LEU A 139 12.29 -7.89 6.06
N LEU A 140 12.94 -6.93 5.40
CA LEU A 140 12.63 -6.54 4.01
C LEU A 140 12.81 -7.71 3.04
N GLU A 141 13.88 -8.50 3.18
CA GLU A 141 14.12 -9.70 2.37
C GLU A 141 13.00 -10.72 2.52
N LYS A 142 12.59 -11.01 3.78
CA LYS A 142 11.47 -11.94 4.03
C LYS A 142 10.17 -11.44 3.40
N MET A 143 9.90 -10.15 3.53
CA MET A 143 8.71 -9.55 2.92
C MET A 143 8.77 -9.53 1.39
N TYR A 144 9.94 -9.33 0.81
CA TYR A 144 10.13 -9.37 -0.64
C TYR A 144 9.98 -10.79 -1.21
N LEU A 145 10.49 -11.79 -0.49
CA LEU A 145 10.39 -13.20 -0.86
C LEU A 145 9.06 -13.84 -0.45
N ASP A 146 8.09 -13.05 0.04
CA ASP A 146 6.78 -13.49 0.52
C ASP A 146 6.86 -14.64 1.55
N ARG A 147 7.86 -14.58 2.44
CA ARG A 147 7.99 -15.52 3.56
C ARG A 147 7.16 -15.06 4.75
N LEU A 148 6.67 -16.01 5.54
CA LEU A 148 5.95 -15.73 6.78
C LEU A 148 6.86 -15.04 7.79
N LEU A 149 6.33 -14.00 8.44
CA LEU A 149 7.02 -13.26 9.49
C LEU A 149 6.71 -13.87 10.85
N SER A 150 7.75 -14.10 11.66
CA SER A 150 7.57 -14.60 13.02
C SER A 150 7.21 -13.47 13.99
N PRO A 151 6.43 -13.74 15.07
CA PRO A 151 6.08 -12.72 16.05
C PRO A 151 7.29 -12.05 16.70
N LYS A 152 8.37 -12.79 16.94
CA LYS A 152 9.61 -12.26 17.55
C LYS A 152 10.26 -11.18 16.68
N GLU A 153 10.37 -11.42 15.38
CA GLU A 153 10.95 -10.48 14.44
C GLU A 153 10.11 -9.20 14.33
N VAL A 154 8.78 -9.37 14.38
CA VAL A 154 7.84 -8.25 14.39
C VAL A 154 7.99 -7.40 15.66
N GLU A 155 8.15 -8.02 16.83
CA GLU A 155 8.38 -7.32 18.10
C GLU A 155 9.71 -6.57 18.11
N GLU A 156 10.79 -7.19 17.62
CA GLU A 156 12.11 -6.54 17.49
C GLU A 156 12.04 -5.32 16.55
N PHE A 157 11.33 -5.43 15.47
CA PHE A 157 11.10 -4.31 14.56
C PHE A 157 10.21 -3.23 15.19
N ALA A 158 9.14 -3.63 15.89
CA ALA A 158 8.24 -2.72 16.59
C ALA A 158 8.96 -1.87 17.64
N ALA A 159 9.98 -2.44 18.32
CA ALA A 159 10.76 -1.70 19.31
C ALA A 159 11.45 -0.46 18.71
N ARG A 160 11.87 -0.53 17.45
CA ARG A 160 12.61 0.52 16.73
C ARG A 160 11.74 1.57 16.04
N LEU A 161 10.43 1.31 15.94
CA LEU A 161 9.50 2.23 15.28
C LEU A 161 9.28 3.52 16.09
N ARG A 162 9.03 4.60 15.38
CA ARG A 162 8.68 5.90 15.96
C ARG A 162 7.27 5.88 16.57
N PRO A 163 6.96 6.78 17.54
CA PRO A 163 5.66 6.81 18.22
C PRO A 163 4.46 6.89 17.25
N HIS A 164 4.52 7.74 16.23
CA HIS A 164 3.44 7.89 15.25
C HIS A 164 3.20 6.64 14.41
N GLN A 165 4.25 5.81 14.19
CA GLN A 165 4.17 4.55 13.45
C GLN A 165 3.58 3.41 14.32
N LYS A 166 3.65 3.54 15.66
CA LYS A 166 3.05 2.61 16.64
C LYS A 166 1.60 2.93 16.97
N ALA A 167 1.09 4.09 16.51
CA ALA A 167 -0.23 4.54 16.86
C ALA A 167 -1.32 3.56 16.40
N LEU A 168 -2.31 3.35 17.26
CA LEU A 168 -3.47 2.50 17.00
C LEU A 168 -4.32 3.11 15.87
N GLN A 169 -4.94 2.24 15.09
CA GLN A 169 -5.99 2.60 14.14
C GLN A 169 -7.36 2.54 14.82
N SER A 170 -8.40 2.98 14.09
CA SER A 170 -9.80 2.89 14.54
C SER A 170 -10.21 1.47 14.91
N ASP A 171 -9.59 0.47 14.28
CA ASP A 171 -9.84 -0.97 14.48
C ASP A 171 -9.13 -1.52 15.75
N GLY A 172 -8.48 -0.67 16.56
CA GLY A 172 -7.72 -1.05 17.75
C GLY A 172 -6.43 -1.83 17.45
N THR A 173 -6.06 -1.99 16.19
CA THR A 173 -4.81 -2.62 15.77
C THR A 173 -3.75 -1.58 15.44
N THR A 174 -2.47 -1.92 15.61
CA THR A 174 -1.39 -1.05 15.14
C THR A 174 -1.23 -1.14 13.63
N VAL A 175 -0.69 -0.09 13.02
CA VAL A 175 -0.37 -0.10 11.57
C VAL A 175 0.53 -1.28 11.22
N LEU A 176 1.52 -1.56 12.07
CA LEU A 176 2.43 -2.70 11.88
C LEU A 176 1.71 -4.04 11.93
N SER A 177 0.89 -4.29 12.97
CA SER A 177 0.15 -5.56 13.07
C SER A 177 -0.71 -5.81 11.85
N LYS A 178 -1.41 -4.77 11.37
CA LYS A 178 -2.21 -4.88 10.15
C LYS A 178 -1.36 -5.20 8.92
N ALA A 179 -0.23 -4.51 8.73
CA ALA A 179 0.68 -4.75 7.60
C ALA A 179 1.27 -6.17 7.62
N VAL A 180 1.57 -6.71 8.82
CA VAL A 180 2.07 -8.08 9.02
C VAL A 180 0.98 -9.11 8.74
N ILE A 181 -0.24 -8.91 9.26
CA ILE A 181 -1.38 -9.80 9.00
C ILE A 181 -1.67 -9.89 7.52
N GLU A 182 -1.76 -8.73 6.84
CA GLU A 182 -1.99 -8.67 5.39
C GLU A 182 -0.86 -9.34 4.60
N HIS A 183 0.39 -9.18 5.07
CA HIS A 183 1.54 -9.83 4.44
C HIS A 183 1.52 -11.34 4.62
N ASN A 184 1.32 -11.83 5.86
CA ASN A 184 1.27 -13.26 6.16
C ASN A 184 0.10 -13.94 5.44
N LEU A 185 -1.05 -13.25 5.31
CA LEU A 185 -2.18 -13.74 4.54
C LEU A 185 -1.83 -13.85 3.03
N LEU A 186 -1.14 -12.85 2.48
CA LEU A 186 -0.66 -12.91 1.09
C LEU A 186 0.38 -14.02 0.89
N ALA A 187 1.29 -14.23 1.86
CA ALA A 187 2.25 -15.33 1.84
C ALA A 187 1.54 -16.69 1.91
N ALA A 188 0.54 -16.83 2.78
CA ALA A 188 -0.28 -18.04 2.87
C ALA A 188 -1.00 -18.35 1.55
N SER A 189 -1.54 -17.34 0.88
CA SER A 189 -2.22 -17.53 -0.42
C SER A 189 -1.30 -18.03 -1.55
N ARG A 190 0.02 -17.95 -1.37
CA ARG A 190 1.00 -18.49 -2.32
C ARG A 190 1.47 -19.91 -1.95
N LEU A 191 1.36 -20.26 -0.67
CA LEU A 191 1.77 -21.57 -0.16
C LEU A 191 0.65 -22.60 -0.22
N TYR A 192 -0.58 -22.18 0.01
CA TYR A 192 -1.76 -23.04 0.10
C TYR A 192 -2.71 -22.78 -1.05
N ASN A 193 -3.32 -23.84 -1.57
CA ASN A 193 -4.43 -23.71 -2.52
C ASN A 193 -5.75 -23.44 -1.80
N ASN A 194 -5.92 -24.05 -0.63
CA ASN A 194 -7.04 -23.83 0.29
C ASN A 194 -6.55 -23.96 1.74
N ILE A 195 -7.24 -23.31 2.65
CA ILE A 195 -6.97 -23.38 4.10
C ILE A 195 -8.29 -23.19 4.84
N SER A 196 -8.43 -23.86 6.00
CA SER A 196 -9.59 -23.61 6.85
C SER A 196 -9.46 -22.25 7.55
N VAL A 197 -10.60 -21.60 7.81
CA VAL A 197 -10.65 -20.31 8.51
C VAL A 197 -9.98 -20.39 9.88
N GLU A 198 -10.16 -21.51 10.59
CA GLU A 198 -9.55 -21.74 11.91
C GLU A 198 -8.03 -21.84 11.85
N GLU A 199 -7.50 -22.64 10.91
CA GLU A 199 -6.05 -22.79 10.71
C GLU A 199 -5.41 -21.49 10.25
N LEU A 200 -6.08 -20.74 9.38
CA LEU A 200 -5.63 -19.41 9.00
C LEU A 200 -5.57 -18.47 10.22
N GLY A 201 -6.58 -18.53 11.10
CA GLY A 201 -6.58 -17.78 12.35
C GLY A 201 -5.37 -18.10 13.21
N VAL A 202 -5.05 -19.38 13.41
CA VAL A 202 -3.85 -19.82 14.14
C VAL A 202 -2.57 -19.31 13.51
N LEU A 203 -2.46 -19.40 12.19
CA LEU A 203 -1.29 -18.95 11.43
C LEU A 203 -1.08 -17.44 11.54
N LEU A 204 -2.15 -16.65 11.56
CA LEU A 204 -2.10 -15.19 11.70
C LEU A 204 -2.05 -14.73 13.17
N GLY A 205 -2.25 -15.63 14.14
CA GLY A 205 -2.38 -15.28 15.56
C GLY A 205 -3.66 -14.52 15.89
N LEU A 206 -4.75 -14.80 15.17
CA LEU A 206 -6.07 -14.16 15.28
C LEU A 206 -7.16 -15.20 15.54
N SER A 207 -8.36 -14.74 15.91
CA SER A 207 -9.54 -15.60 15.85
C SER A 207 -9.94 -15.86 14.39
N GLY A 208 -10.56 -17.04 14.12
CA GLY A 208 -11.01 -17.42 12.79
C GLY A 208 -11.87 -16.33 12.12
N GLU A 209 -12.85 -15.79 12.86
CA GLU A 209 -13.74 -14.71 12.37
C GLU A 209 -12.96 -13.48 11.87
N LYS A 210 -11.93 -13.05 12.64
CA LYS A 210 -11.11 -11.91 12.22
C LYS A 210 -10.22 -12.25 11.03
N ALA A 211 -9.69 -13.48 10.95
CA ALA A 211 -8.91 -13.93 9.82
C ALA A 211 -9.75 -13.96 8.54
N GLU A 212 -11.00 -14.40 8.62
CA GLU A 212 -11.97 -14.35 7.53
C GLU A 212 -12.26 -12.92 7.10
N GLU A 213 -12.51 -12.01 8.06
CA GLU A 213 -12.76 -10.59 7.76
C GLU A 213 -11.58 -9.93 7.01
N TYR A 214 -10.33 -10.21 7.44
CA TYR A 214 -9.15 -9.72 6.73
C TYR A 214 -9.05 -10.31 5.33
N ALA A 215 -9.31 -11.61 5.16
CA ALA A 215 -9.30 -12.27 3.86
C ALA A 215 -10.38 -11.69 2.92
N ALA A 216 -11.62 -11.55 3.40
CA ALA A 216 -12.73 -10.97 2.65
C ALA A 216 -12.39 -9.54 2.19
N ARG A 217 -11.88 -8.71 3.10
CA ARG A 217 -11.49 -7.33 2.79
C ARG A 217 -10.38 -7.26 1.73
N MET A 218 -9.39 -8.15 1.79
CA MET A 218 -8.31 -8.19 0.79
C MET A 218 -8.79 -8.67 -0.58
N ILE A 219 -9.73 -9.61 -0.63
CA ILE A 219 -10.35 -10.10 -1.86
C ILE A 219 -11.23 -9.00 -2.48
N GLU A 220 -12.06 -8.34 -1.67
CA GLU A 220 -12.94 -7.24 -2.10
C GLU A 220 -12.13 -6.08 -2.69
N GLN A 221 -11.02 -5.73 -2.07
CA GLN A 221 -10.08 -4.70 -2.55
C GLN A 221 -9.23 -5.16 -3.74
N LYS A 222 -9.39 -6.38 -4.24
CA LYS A 222 -8.62 -6.98 -5.34
C LYS A 222 -7.11 -7.00 -5.09
N ARG A 223 -6.71 -7.11 -3.82
CA ARG A 223 -5.31 -7.23 -3.38
C ARG A 223 -4.88 -8.70 -3.29
N MET A 224 -5.83 -9.60 -3.19
CA MET A 224 -5.67 -11.05 -3.18
C MET A 224 -6.80 -11.68 -4.01
N ASN A 225 -6.50 -12.77 -4.69
CA ASN A 225 -7.49 -13.53 -5.43
C ASN A 225 -7.88 -14.78 -4.63
N GLY A 226 -9.16 -14.99 -4.45
CA GLY A 226 -9.68 -16.15 -3.71
C GLY A 226 -11.18 -16.12 -3.57
N GLN A 227 -11.73 -17.19 -3.02
CA GLN A 227 -13.14 -17.36 -2.70
C GLN A 227 -13.26 -17.89 -1.28
N ILE A 228 -14.24 -17.41 -0.54
CA ILE A 228 -14.52 -17.85 0.82
C ILE A 228 -15.80 -18.69 0.78
N ASP A 229 -15.71 -19.93 1.23
CA ASP A 229 -16.84 -20.79 1.46
C ASP A 229 -17.14 -20.80 2.97
N GLN A 230 -18.20 -20.10 3.35
CA GLN A 230 -18.62 -19.99 4.75
C GLN A 230 -19.32 -21.25 5.26
N ILE A 231 -19.85 -22.08 4.36
CA ILE A 231 -20.54 -23.32 4.75
C ILE A 231 -19.53 -24.35 5.21
N ASP A 232 -18.48 -24.54 4.40
CA ASP A 232 -17.40 -25.48 4.68
C ASP A 232 -16.29 -24.88 5.56
N GLY A 233 -16.33 -23.56 5.81
CA GLY A 233 -15.32 -22.84 6.57
C GLY A 233 -13.94 -22.84 5.89
N LEU A 234 -13.91 -22.83 4.55
CA LEU A 234 -12.71 -22.92 3.74
C LEU A 234 -12.47 -21.65 2.92
N ILE A 235 -11.22 -21.26 2.81
CA ILE A 235 -10.77 -20.21 1.92
C ILE A 235 -9.97 -20.84 0.80
N TYR A 236 -10.42 -20.65 -0.43
CA TYR A 236 -9.73 -21.09 -1.64
C TYR A 236 -8.94 -19.93 -2.21
N PHE A 237 -7.64 -20.15 -2.38
CA PHE A 237 -6.77 -19.17 -3.00
C PHE A 237 -6.61 -19.50 -4.49
N GLU A 238 -6.84 -18.52 -5.34
CA GLU A 238 -6.49 -18.64 -6.74
C GLU A 238 -4.99 -18.34 -6.86
N SER A 239 -4.16 -19.39 -6.99
CA SER A 239 -2.72 -19.24 -7.21
C SER A 239 -2.48 -18.48 -8.49
N GLY A 240 -2.21 -17.19 -8.34
CA GLY A 240 -1.55 -16.43 -9.38
C GLY A 240 -0.14 -16.98 -9.50
N GLY A 241 0.07 -17.98 -10.35
CA GLY A 241 1.40 -18.47 -10.64
C GLY A 241 2.32 -17.27 -10.90
N SER A 242 3.48 -17.26 -10.28
CA SER A 242 4.55 -16.28 -10.48
C SER A 242 5.14 -16.46 -11.88
N GLY A 243 4.42 -16.05 -12.87
CA GLY A 243 4.81 -16.23 -14.25
C GLY A 243 3.72 -15.68 -15.16
N GLY A 244 3.68 -14.38 -15.26
CA GLY A 244 2.89 -13.71 -16.26
C GLY A 244 1.42 -13.49 -15.84
N ALA A 245 0.97 -12.26 -15.98
CA ALA A 245 -0.40 -11.78 -15.81
C ALA A 245 -1.46 -12.49 -16.70
N GLY A 246 -1.12 -13.63 -17.32
CA GLY A 246 -1.95 -14.34 -18.26
C GLY A 246 -2.81 -15.48 -17.68
N GLY A 247 -2.32 -16.25 -16.70
CA GLY A 247 -3.00 -17.49 -16.30
C GLY A 247 -4.27 -17.27 -15.46
N VAL A 248 -4.22 -16.36 -14.48
CA VAL A 248 -5.38 -16.05 -13.61
C VAL A 248 -6.41 -15.21 -14.35
N VAL A 249 -5.94 -14.33 -15.24
CA VAL A 249 -6.82 -13.52 -16.11
C VAL A 249 -7.57 -14.42 -17.08
N VAL A 250 -6.92 -15.44 -17.63
CA VAL A 250 -7.54 -16.40 -18.57
C VAL A 250 -8.63 -17.22 -17.88
N GLY A 251 -8.39 -17.77 -16.70
CA GLY A 251 -9.41 -18.55 -15.97
C GLY A 251 -10.63 -17.73 -15.57
N ARG A 252 -10.44 -16.47 -15.15
CA ARG A 252 -11.55 -15.54 -14.85
C ARG A 252 -12.27 -15.06 -16.10
N GLN A 253 -11.53 -14.83 -17.18
CA GLN A 253 -12.13 -14.45 -18.46
C GLN A 253 -12.93 -15.60 -19.06
N ILE A 254 -12.46 -16.85 -18.95
CA ILE A 254 -13.20 -18.03 -19.41
C ILE A 254 -14.48 -18.19 -18.59
N ARG A 255 -14.45 -18.10 -17.25
CA ARG A 255 -15.68 -18.16 -16.41
C ARG A 255 -16.66 -17.04 -16.73
N LYS A 256 -16.20 -15.79 -16.88
CA LYS A 256 -17.04 -14.70 -17.33
C LYS A 256 -17.62 -14.92 -18.71
N TRP A 257 -16.85 -15.55 -19.58
CA TRP A 257 -17.29 -15.90 -20.92
C TRP A 257 -18.38 -16.98 -20.87
N ASP A 258 -18.19 -18.02 -20.05
CA ASP A 258 -19.19 -19.06 -19.81
C ASP A 258 -20.49 -18.50 -19.19
N GLU A 259 -20.38 -17.60 -18.21
CA GLU A 259 -21.52 -16.89 -17.62
C GLU A 259 -22.28 -16.05 -18.68
N ASN A 260 -21.53 -15.32 -19.52
CA ASN A 260 -22.14 -14.53 -20.59
C ASN A 260 -22.80 -15.40 -21.66
N VAL A 261 -22.19 -16.54 -22.01
CA VAL A 261 -22.77 -17.52 -22.96
C VAL A 261 -24.06 -18.12 -22.38
N ALA A 262 -24.03 -18.51 -21.10
CA ALA A 262 -25.21 -19.04 -20.42
C ALA A 262 -26.37 -18.01 -20.35
N ALA A 263 -26.06 -16.75 -20.01
CA ALA A 263 -27.03 -15.67 -20.00
C ALA A 263 -27.64 -15.42 -21.39
N LEU A 264 -26.79 -15.42 -22.42
CA LEU A 264 -27.24 -15.22 -23.82
C LEU A 264 -28.10 -16.38 -24.31
N ALA A 265 -27.77 -17.61 -23.95
CA ALA A 265 -28.56 -18.79 -24.26
C ALA A 265 -29.99 -18.71 -23.63
N LEU A 266 -30.02 -18.27 -22.38
CA LEU A 266 -31.28 -18.08 -21.65
C LEU A 266 -32.14 -16.95 -22.23
N GLU A 267 -31.56 -15.85 -22.70
CA GLU A 267 -32.25 -14.80 -23.43
C GLU A 267 -32.81 -15.28 -24.77
N VAL A 268 -32.04 -16.05 -25.53
CA VAL A 268 -32.48 -16.65 -26.79
C VAL A 268 -33.66 -17.60 -26.56
N GLU A 269 -33.61 -18.43 -25.51
CA GLU A 269 -34.68 -19.35 -25.15
C GLU A 269 -35.96 -18.59 -24.73
N ASN A 270 -35.83 -17.51 -23.98
CA ASN A 270 -36.92 -16.63 -23.63
C ASN A 270 -37.57 -15.96 -24.87
N ILE A 271 -36.73 -15.42 -25.77
CA ILE A 271 -37.22 -14.80 -27.02
C ILE A 271 -37.92 -15.84 -27.89
N THR A 272 -37.36 -17.04 -28.00
CA THR A 272 -37.96 -18.15 -28.77
C THR A 272 -39.33 -18.52 -28.18
N SER A 273 -39.42 -18.64 -26.86
CA SER A 273 -40.67 -18.92 -26.17
C SER A 273 -41.70 -17.82 -26.36
N MET A 274 -41.32 -16.55 -26.32
CA MET A 274 -42.19 -15.42 -26.59
C MET A 274 -42.69 -15.44 -28.05
N LEU A 275 -41.82 -15.70 -29.03
CA LEU A 275 -42.20 -15.81 -30.43
C LEU A 275 -43.14 -16.99 -30.70
N GLN A 276 -42.95 -18.14 -30.05
CA GLN A 276 -43.87 -19.28 -30.15
C GLN A 276 -45.24 -18.97 -29.56
N ASN A 277 -45.28 -18.20 -28.49
CA ASN A 277 -46.56 -17.81 -27.85
C ASN A 277 -47.31 -16.75 -28.65
N GLU A 278 -46.64 -15.75 -29.21
CA GLU A 278 -47.27 -14.66 -29.95
C GLU A 278 -47.56 -15.05 -31.40
N TYR A 279 -46.77 -15.92 -32.01
CA TYR A 279 -46.88 -16.32 -33.41
C TYR A 279 -46.87 -17.86 -33.61
N PRO A 280 -47.93 -18.56 -33.14
CA PRO A 280 -47.96 -20.03 -33.18
C PRO A 280 -47.92 -20.62 -34.62
N VAL A 281 -48.19 -19.78 -35.62
CA VAL A 281 -48.11 -20.21 -37.04
C VAL A 281 -46.68 -20.37 -37.55
N CYS A 282 -45.72 -19.62 -36.93
CA CYS A 282 -44.28 -19.74 -37.33
C CYS A 282 -43.64 -21.04 -36.85
N SER A 283 -44.09 -21.64 -35.75
CA SER A 283 -43.58 -22.90 -35.21
C SER A 283 -43.95 -24.12 -36.08
N SER A 284 -44.96 -24.01 -36.91
CA SER A 284 -45.35 -25.08 -37.85
C SER A 284 -44.60 -25.07 -39.19
N ILE A 285 -43.87 -23.98 -39.48
CA ILE A 285 -43.13 -23.82 -40.76
C ILE A 285 -41.65 -24.22 -40.59
N PHE A 286 -41.06 -24.15 -39.38
CA PHE A 286 -39.70 -24.54 -39.05
C PHE A 286 -39.69 -25.57 -37.91
N PRO A 287 -39.81 -26.88 -38.21
CA PRO A 287 -39.83 -27.93 -37.18
C PRO A 287 -38.41 -28.27 -36.64
N PHE A 288 -37.38 -27.50 -36.97
CA PHE A 288 -36.01 -27.72 -36.54
C PHE A 288 -35.36 -26.42 -36.00
N PHE A 289 -35.77 -26.03 -34.82
CA PHE A 289 -34.93 -25.26 -33.90
C PHE A 289 -35.26 -25.69 -32.49
#